data_fd521e0dcd65ff190a3dc795e4c57910
#
_entry.id   fd521e0dcd65ff190a3dc795e4c57910
#
_cell.length_a   1.000
_cell.length_b   1.000
_cell.length_c   1.000
_cell.angle_alpha   90.00
_cell.angle_beta   90.00
_cell.angle_gamma   90.00
#
_symmetry.space_group_name_H-M   'P 1'
#
loop_
_entity.id
_entity.type
_entity.pdbx_description
1 polymer ?
#
loop_
_entity_poly.entity_id
_entity_poly.type
_entity_poly.pdbx_seq_one_letter_code
_entity_poly.pdbx_strand_id
1 'polypeptide(L)'
;MADEELIPGESYYAYFRRMLSGEFTEVSRFEEKADSRISLLRHNGSEQRFVLLDQPGDAAVYRSLMSVRCAHLPEIYELAEEDGRLLVLEEFIPGDTLQDLVDCSLLPEKKAREIALQICQALYVMHGLGLVHRDVKPSNVVIHGDRAVLIDFSASRFMKAFPDEPSGQGHDTVILGSPGYAAPEQHGLARTDGRADLYSLGVMLNVMITGDHPSRKLAGGRLGRVISRCTMTNPKKRYSDVVHLMEAL
;
A
#
# COMPACT_ATOMS: atom_id res chain seq x y z
N MET A 1 9.77 9.86 26.83
CA MET A 1 10.51 10.57 25.77
C MET A 1 11.34 11.60 26.48
N ALA A 2 12.68 11.51 26.37
CA ALA A 2 13.54 12.57 26.86
C ALA A 2 13.24 13.81 26.03
N ASP A 3 13.07 14.97 26.69
CA ASP A 3 12.90 16.29 26.03
C ASP A 3 14.21 16.68 25.32
N GLU A 4 14.56 16.01 24.25
CA GLU A 4 15.58 16.52 23.34
C GLU A 4 14.97 17.66 22.52
N GLU A 5 15.24 18.90 22.95
CA GLU A 5 14.77 20.09 22.25
C GLU A 5 15.44 20.23 20.86
N LEU A 6 14.70 20.80 19.91
CA LEU A 6 15.24 21.22 18.61
C LEU A 6 16.42 22.17 18.82
N ILE A 7 17.57 21.85 18.21
CA ILE A 7 18.74 22.72 18.23
C ILE A 7 18.43 23.97 17.36
N PRO A 8 18.71 25.21 17.82
CA PRO A 8 18.46 26.38 17.01
C PRO A 8 19.06 26.28 15.60
N GLY A 9 18.23 26.35 14.56
CA GLY A 9 18.64 26.23 13.16
C GLY A 9 18.63 24.80 12.59
N GLU A 10 18.33 23.78 13.39
CA GLU A 10 18.17 22.40 12.93
C GLU A 10 16.83 22.24 12.22
N SER A 11 16.80 21.58 11.04
CA SER A 11 15.53 21.22 10.40
C SER A 11 14.82 20.10 11.19
N TYR A 12 13.48 20.01 11.05
CA TYR A 12 12.74 18.92 11.68
C TYR A 12 13.20 17.53 11.18
N TYR A 13 13.59 17.43 9.92
CA TYR A 13 14.15 16.20 9.34
C TYR A 13 15.45 15.79 10.04
N ALA A 14 16.39 16.73 10.25
CA ALA A 14 17.65 16.48 10.92
C ALA A 14 17.43 16.12 12.40
N TYR A 15 16.54 16.84 13.09
CA TYR A 15 16.12 16.52 14.46
C TYR A 15 15.54 15.11 14.56
N PHE A 16 14.56 14.77 13.70
CA PHE A 16 13.93 13.45 13.72
C PHE A 16 14.95 12.33 13.45
N ARG A 17 15.87 12.54 12.50
CA ARG A 17 16.95 11.60 12.21
C ARG A 17 17.90 11.40 13.41
N ARG A 18 18.21 12.46 14.13
CA ARG A 18 19.03 12.42 15.35
C ARG A 18 18.30 11.67 16.47
N MET A 19 17.04 11.98 16.69
CA MET A 19 16.17 11.30 17.67
C MET A 19 16.12 9.79 17.38
N LEU A 20 15.86 9.40 16.14
CA LEU A 20 15.87 7.99 15.74
C LEU A 20 17.20 7.30 16.09
N SER A 21 18.34 7.96 15.87
CA SER A 21 19.66 7.40 16.17
C SER A 21 19.92 7.24 17.67
N GLY A 22 19.30 8.07 18.53
CA GLY A 22 19.43 8.02 19.98
C GLY A 22 18.48 7.03 20.66
N GLU A 23 17.21 7.03 20.24
CA GLU A 23 16.16 6.28 20.91
C GLU A 23 15.89 4.88 20.31
N PHE A 24 16.39 4.60 19.11
CA PHE A 24 16.13 3.34 18.41
C PHE A 24 17.40 2.61 18.01
N THR A 25 17.31 1.29 17.96
CA THR A 25 18.34 0.39 17.43
C THR A 25 17.81 -0.30 16.17
N GLU A 26 18.56 -0.22 15.06
CA GLU A 26 18.24 -0.98 13.85
C GLU A 26 18.45 -2.47 14.11
N VAL A 27 17.40 -3.28 13.93
CA VAL A 27 17.40 -4.72 14.16
C VAL A 27 17.72 -5.48 12.87
N SER A 28 17.08 -5.05 11.76
CA SER A 28 17.28 -5.65 10.43
C SER A 28 16.87 -4.67 9.35
N ARG A 29 17.21 -5.01 8.09
CA ARG A 29 16.79 -4.28 6.90
C ARG A 29 15.92 -5.17 6.04
N PHE A 30 14.78 -4.66 5.61
CA PHE A 30 13.90 -5.35 4.66
C PHE A 30 14.27 -5.02 3.22
N GLU A 31 14.69 -3.78 2.96
CA GLU A 31 15.11 -3.32 1.64
C GLU A 31 16.24 -2.29 1.76
N GLU A 32 17.21 -2.38 0.84
CA GLU A 32 18.25 -1.37 0.65
C GLU A 32 18.50 -1.21 -0.86
N LYS A 33 18.06 -0.09 -1.40
CA LYS A 33 18.32 0.36 -2.78
C LYS A 33 19.16 1.62 -2.75
N ALA A 34 19.62 2.11 -3.89
CA ALA A 34 20.47 3.28 -3.98
C ALA A 34 19.88 4.54 -3.31
N ASP A 35 18.55 4.69 -3.37
CA ASP A 35 17.81 5.86 -2.88
C ASP A 35 16.70 5.53 -1.88
N SER A 36 16.52 4.26 -1.50
CA SER A 36 15.46 3.78 -0.59
C SER A 36 16.01 2.78 0.40
N ARG A 37 15.66 2.96 1.67
CA ARG A 37 15.97 2.02 2.76
C ARG A 37 14.72 1.78 3.60
N ILE A 38 14.43 0.51 3.88
CA ILE A 38 13.36 0.09 4.79
C ILE A 38 13.99 -0.74 5.90
N SER A 39 13.92 -0.25 7.14
CA SER A 39 14.56 -0.86 8.30
C SER A 39 13.54 -1.21 9.37
N LEU A 40 13.78 -2.33 10.06
CA LEU A 40 13.13 -2.67 11.32
C LEU A 40 13.88 -2.01 12.45
N LEU A 41 13.23 -1.13 13.19
CA LEU A 41 13.76 -0.48 14.38
C LEU A 41 13.13 -1.07 15.63
N ARG A 42 13.88 -1.04 16.72
CA ARG A 42 13.42 -1.34 18.07
C ARG A 42 13.69 -0.12 18.95
N HIS A 43 12.67 0.35 19.64
CA HIS A 43 12.80 1.44 20.61
C HIS A 43 13.52 0.96 21.86
N ASN A 44 14.60 1.64 22.25
CA ASN A 44 15.51 1.20 23.32
C ASN A 44 14.85 1.13 24.72
N GLY A 45 13.82 1.96 24.95
CA GLY A 45 13.14 2.02 26.25
C GLY A 45 11.96 1.06 26.42
N SER A 46 11.19 0.81 25.33
CA SER A 46 9.93 0.00 25.38
C SER A 46 10.06 -1.36 24.71
N GLU A 47 11.17 -1.64 24.02
CA GLU A 47 11.36 -2.83 23.18
C GLU A 47 10.33 -2.96 22.02
N GLN A 48 9.45 -1.98 21.84
CA GLN A 48 8.49 -1.94 20.74
C GLN A 48 9.21 -1.81 19.40
N ARG A 49 8.66 -2.46 18.39
CA ARG A 49 9.22 -2.48 17.03
C ARG A 49 8.47 -1.55 16.11
N PHE A 50 9.19 -0.96 15.16
CA PHE A 50 8.70 -0.01 14.17
C PHE A 50 9.36 -0.27 12.83
N VAL A 51 8.71 0.18 11.75
CA VAL A 51 9.34 0.23 10.44
C VAL A 51 9.72 1.69 10.15
N LEU A 52 10.96 1.89 9.74
CA LEU A 52 11.45 3.17 9.24
C LEU A 52 11.59 3.08 7.72
N LEU A 53 10.88 3.96 7.02
CA LEU A 53 11.08 4.22 5.60
C LEU A 53 11.97 5.46 5.46
N ASP A 54 13.09 5.35 4.74
CA ASP A 54 13.97 6.44 4.33
C ASP A 54 14.06 6.42 2.80
N GLN A 55 13.23 7.22 2.12
CA GLN A 55 13.03 7.12 0.67
C GLN A 55 12.54 8.43 0.05
N PRO A 56 12.69 8.63 -1.27
CA PRO A 56 11.97 9.67 -1.99
C PRO A 56 10.45 9.43 -1.95
N GLY A 57 9.64 10.49 -1.93
CA GLY A 57 8.19 10.30 -1.96
C GLY A 57 7.39 11.59 -1.79
N ASP A 58 6.06 11.42 -1.70
CA ASP A 58 5.11 12.50 -1.48
C ASP A 58 4.63 12.47 -0.02
N ALA A 59 5.09 13.41 0.77
CA ALA A 59 4.72 13.54 2.18
C ALA A 59 3.20 13.73 2.38
N ALA A 60 2.49 14.29 1.41
CA ALA A 60 1.05 14.52 1.51
C ALA A 60 0.27 13.20 1.60
N VAL A 61 0.75 12.13 0.94
CA VAL A 61 0.15 10.78 1.05
C VAL A 61 0.21 10.30 2.50
N TYR A 62 1.40 10.32 3.10
CA TYR A 62 1.60 9.85 4.48
C TYR A 62 0.89 10.75 5.51
N ARG A 63 0.90 12.09 5.33
CA ARG A 63 0.14 13.02 6.19
C ARG A 63 -1.36 12.71 6.18
N SER A 64 -1.91 12.36 5.02
CA SER A 64 -3.32 11.96 4.93
C SER A 64 -3.59 10.66 5.66
N LEU A 65 -2.69 9.66 5.56
CA LEU A 65 -2.82 8.38 6.26
C LEU A 65 -2.66 8.53 7.78
N MET A 66 -1.81 9.45 8.27
CA MET A 66 -1.69 9.76 9.70
C MET A 66 -3.00 10.24 10.33
N SER A 67 -3.91 10.81 9.54
CA SER A 67 -5.18 11.38 10.02
C SER A 67 -6.26 10.32 10.28
N VAL A 68 -6.04 9.07 9.89
CA VAL A 68 -7.05 8.01 9.96
C VAL A 68 -6.57 6.80 10.74
N ARG A 69 -7.52 6.02 11.27
CA ARG A 69 -7.27 4.73 11.91
C ARG A 69 -8.01 3.65 11.14
N CYS A 70 -7.29 2.64 10.70
CA CYS A 70 -7.85 1.49 10.00
C CYS A 70 -7.12 0.22 10.43
N ALA A 71 -7.86 -0.80 10.84
CA ALA A 71 -7.26 -2.07 11.25
C ALA A 71 -6.44 -2.76 10.14
N HIS A 72 -6.65 -2.37 8.88
CA HIS A 72 -6.04 -3.00 7.69
C HIS A 72 -5.03 -2.09 7.00
N LEU A 73 -4.59 -1.00 7.66
CA LEU A 73 -3.48 -0.14 7.29
C LEU A 73 -2.53 -0.03 8.49
N PRO A 74 -1.20 0.11 8.28
CA PRO A 74 -0.29 0.41 9.38
C PRO A 74 -0.58 1.81 9.92
N GLU A 75 -0.38 1.99 11.21
CA GLU A 75 -0.38 3.30 11.83
C GLU A 75 0.90 4.05 11.44
N ILE A 76 0.77 5.30 11.00
CA ILE A 76 1.90 6.19 10.76
C ILE A 76 2.10 7.02 12.04
N TYR A 77 3.23 6.86 12.70
CA TYR A 77 3.52 7.54 13.96
C TYR A 77 4.16 8.89 13.75
N GLU A 78 5.11 8.99 12.81
CA GLU A 78 5.86 10.21 12.58
C GLU A 78 6.32 10.33 11.13
N LEU A 79 6.47 11.55 10.65
CA LEU A 79 6.90 11.87 9.29
C LEU A 79 7.76 13.13 9.30
N ALA A 80 8.93 13.05 8.70
CA ALA A 80 9.75 14.20 8.36
C ALA A 80 10.07 14.23 6.86
N GLU A 81 10.17 15.42 6.29
CA GLU A 81 10.44 15.66 4.87
C GLU A 81 11.51 16.74 4.71
N GLU A 82 12.48 16.50 3.84
CA GLU A 82 13.48 17.47 3.43
C GLU A 82 13.93 17.16 2.00
N ASP A 83 13.96 18.16 1.12
CA ASP A 83 14.42 18.05 -0.27
C ASP A 83 13.81 16.88 -1.07
N GLY A 84 12.52 16.58 -0.84
CA GLY A 84 11.80 15.49 -1.50
C GLY A 84 12.13 14.09 -0.97
N ARG A 85 12.87 14.01 0.14
CA ARG A 85 13.16 12.79 0.86
C ARG A 85 12.32 12.69 2.12
N LEU A 86 11.82 11.50 2.40
CA LEU A 86 10.95 11.22 3.54
C LEU A 86 11.66 10.30 4.55
N LEU A 87 11.44 10.59 5.83
CA LEU A 87 11.57 9.65 6.93
C LEU A 87 10.18 9.39 7.47
N VAL A 88 9.72 8.14 7.43
CA VAL A 88 8.40 7.74 7.94
C VAL A 88 8.59 6.64 8.98
N LEU A 89 8.08 6.85 10.19
CA LEU A 89 8.03 5.84 11.23
C LEU A 89 6.63 5.26 11.29
N GLU A 90 6.49 3.98 10.98
CA GLU A 90 5.19 3.29 10.93
C GLU A 90 5.13 2.04 11.79
N GLU A 91 3.91 1.54 12.00
CA GLU A 91 3.63 0.30 12.74
C GLU A 91 4.35 -0.88 12.09
N PHE A 92 5.13 -1.61 12.90
CA PHE A 92 5.62 -2.93 12.50
C PHE A 92 4.50 -3.96 12.67
N ILE A 93 4.10 -4.58 11.59
CA ILE A 93 3.12 -5.68 11.59
C ILE A 93 3.89 -7.00 11.65
N PRO A 94 3.87 -7.73 12.78
CA PRO A 94 4.53 -9.03 12.85
C PRO A 94 3.73 -10.08 12.07
N GLY A 95 4.37 -10.77 11.13
CA GLY A 95 3.73 -11.80 10.30
C GLY A 95 4.45 -12.01 8.99
N ASP A 96 3.96 -12.97 8.22
CA ASP A 96 4.46 -13.27 6.88
C ASP A 96 3.68 -12.45 5.84
N THR A 97 4.29 -12.22 4.69
CA THR A 97 3.55 -11.63 3.58
C THR A 97 2.55 -12.64 3.01
N LEU A 98 1.47 -12.13 2.41
CA LEU A 98 0.53 -12.98 1.69
C LEU A 98 1.22 -13.72 0.53
N GLN A 99 2.32 -13.14 -0.02
CA GLN A 99 3.14 -13.81 -1.04
C GLN A 99 3.77 -15.07 -0.48
N ASP A 100 4.41 -15.00 0.69
CA ASP A 100 5.05 -16.16 1.34
C ASP A 100 4.03 -17.28 1.58
N LEU A 101 2.81 -16.92 1.99
CA LEU A 101 1.74 -17.88 2.22
C LEU A 101 1.28 -18.55 0.91
N VAL A 102 1.08 -17.77 -0.14
CA VAL A 102 0.63 -18.29 -1.46
C VAL A 102 1.71 -19.16 -2.12
N ASP A 103 2.98 -18.81 -1.93
CA ASP A 103 4.12 -19.61 -2.42
C ASP A 103 4.20 -20.98 -1.71
N CYS A 104 3.76 -21.06 -0.45
CA CYS A 104 3.68 -22.31 0.28
C CYS A 104 2.45 -23.13 -0.10
N SER A 105 1.27 -22.51 -0.24
CA SER A 105 0.02 -23.23 -0.57
C SER A 105 -1.09 -22.29 -1.03
N LEU A 106 -1.95 -22.81 -1.92
CA LEU A 106 -3.15 -22.07 -2.33
C LEU A 106 -4.13 -21.93 -1.16
N LEU A 107 -4.84 -20.81 -1.12
CA LEU A 107 -5.81 -20.54 -0.06
C LEU A 107 -7.21 -21.07 -0.43
N PRO A 108 -7.97 -21.62 0.54
CA PRO A 108 -9.39 -21.90 0.37
C PRO A 108 -10.15 -20.62 -0.02
N GLU A 109 -11.14 -20.73 -0.89
CA GLU A 109 -11.96 -19.59 -1.37
C GLU A 109 -12.50 -18.73 -0.22
N LYS A 110 -12.92 -19.36 0.90
CA LYS A 110 -13.42 -18.64 2.07
C LYS A 110 -12.35 -17.74 2.66
N LYS A 111 -11.12 -18.23 2.86
CA LYS A 111 -10.02 -17.45 3.44
C LYS A 111 -9.56 -16.35 2.48
N ALA A 112 -9.44 -16.64 1.20
CA ALA A 112 -9.10 -15.67 0.17
C ALA A 112 -10.12 -14.52 0.11
N ARG A 113 -11.42 -14.86 0.22
CA ARG A 113 -12.51 -13.86 0.29
C ARG A 113 -12.43 -13.00 1.55
N GLU A 114 -12.16 -13.60 2.72
CA GLU A 114 -11.99 -12.87 3.99
C GLU A 114 -10.85 -11.86 3.90
N ILE A 115 -9.68 -12.26 3.37
CA ILE A 115 -8.54 -11.37 3.12
C ILE A 115 -8.93 -10.27 2.14
N ALA A 116 -9.58 -10.59 1.01
CA ALA A 116 -10.00 -9.61 0.04
C ALA A 116 -10.95 -8.55 0.63
N LEU A 117 -11.89 -8.96 1.51
CA LEU A 117 -12.78 -8.03 2.21
C LEU A 117 -12.02 -7.09 3.16
N GLN A 118 -11.00 -7.57 3.85
CA GLN A 118 -10.15 -6.75 4.72
C GLN A 118 -9.34 -5.73 3.90
N ILE A 119 -8.78 -6.14 2.77
CA ILE A 119 -8.10 -5.21 1.87
C ILE A 119 -9.08 -4.20 1.25
N CYS A 120 -10.31 -4.60 0.94
CA CYS A 120 -11.35 -3.64 0.55
C CYS A 120 -11.60 -2.57 1.63
N GLN A 121 -11.55 -2.92 2.92
CA GLN A 121 -11.70 -1.94 4.01
C GLN A 121 -10.53 -0.95 4.03
N ALA A 122 -9.29 -1.41 3.82
CA ALA A 122 -8.13 -0.53 3.67
C ALA A 122 -8.32 0.43 2.48
N LEU A 123 -8.69 -0.11 1.32
CA LEU A 123 -8.93 0.68 0.10
C LEU A 123 -10.11 1.65 0.26
N TYR A 124 -11.16 1.28 1.01
CA TYR A 124 -12.27 2.17 1.30
C TYR A 124 -11.82 3.44 2.04
N VAL A 125 -10.95 3.27 3.04
CA VAL A 125 -10.37 4.40 3.77
C VAL A 125 -9.49 5.24 2.86
N MET A 126 -8.59 4.63 2.09
CA MET A 126 -7.69 5.35 1.18
C MET A 126 -8.47 6.11 0.09
N HIS A 127 -9.44 5.46 -0.55
CA HIS A 127 -10.27 6.09 -1.58
C HIS A 127 -11.12 7.24 -1.01
N GLY A 128 -11.57 7.12 0.25
CA GLY A 128 -12.25 8.20 0.98
C GLY A 128 -11.37 9.43 1.22
N LEU A 129 -10.05 9.24 1.35
CA LEU A 129 -9.05 10.31 1.40
C LEU A 129 -8.66 10.86 0.01
N GLY A 130 -9.24 10.31 -1.06
CA GLY A 130 -8.85 10.64 -2.42
C GLY A 130 -7.55 9.99 -2.89
N LEU A 131 -7.04 8.98 -2.17
CA LEU A 131 -5.81 8.25 -2.50
C LEU A 131 -6.10 6.99 -3.30
N VAL A 132 -5.23 6.64 -4.25
CA VAL A 132 -5.17 5.34 -4.92
C VAL A 132 -3.86 4.67 -4.52
N HIS A 133 -3.89 3.39 -4.15
CA HIS A 133 -2.71 2.65 -3.70
C HIS A 133 -1.75 2.33 -4.85
N ARG A 134 -2.29 1.84 -5.99
CA ARG A 134 -1.59 1.57 -7.26
C ARG A 134 -0.64 0.36 -7.27
N ASP A 135 -0.38 -0.27 -6.12
CA ASP A 135 0.49 -1.45 -6.03
C ASP A 135 -0.07 -2.53 -5.10
N VAL A 136 -1.39 -2.82 -5.23
CA VAL A 136 -2.04 -3.90 -4.49
C VAL A 136 -1.57 -5.25 -5.04
N LYS A 137 -0.84 -6.01 -4.22
CA LYS A 137 -0.27 -7.33 -4.56
C LYS A 137 0.00 -8.16 -3.31
N PRO A 138 0.21 -9.49 -3.40
CA PRO A 138 0.44 -10.33 -2.22
C PRO A 138 1.65 -9.91 -1.37
N SER A 139 2.75 -9.46 -1.97
CA SER A 139 3.94 -9.02 -1.22
C SER A 139 3.73 -7.70 -0.44
N ASN A 140 2.66 -6.95 -0.74
CA ASN A 140 2.30 -5.73 -0.04
C ASN A 140 1.13 -5.96 0.95
N VAL A 141 0.85 -7.20 1.31
CA VAL A 141 -0.14 -7.57 2.34
C VAL A 141 0.56 -8.43 3.38
N VAL A 142 0.57 -7.99 4.64
CA VAL A 142 1.08 -8.78 5.78
C VAL A 142 -0.09 -9.42 6.51
N ILE A 143 0.08 -10.71 6.85
CA ILE A 143 -0.92 -11.48 7.59
C ILE A 143 -0.45 -11.66 9.03
N HIS A 144 -1.19 -11.07 9.97
CA HIS A 144 -0.97 -11.22 11.41
C HIS A 144 -2.18 -11.90 12.06
N GLY A 145 -2.08 -13.20 12.32
CA GLY A 145 -3.23 -14.00 12.75
C GLY A 145 -4.33 -14.02 11.69
N ASP A 146 -5.49 -13.47 12.01
CA ASP A 146 -6.60 -13.32 11.06
C ASP A 146 -6.67 -11.92 10.41
N ARG A 147 -5.78 -11.02 10.78
CA ARG A 147 -5.70 -9.65 10.27
C ARG A 147 -4.80 -9.58 9.05
N ALA A 148 -5.34 -9.10 7.92
CA ALA A 148 -4.55 -8.72 6.74
C ALA A 148 -4.34 -7.20 6.75
N VAL A 149 -3.12 -6.74 6.52
CA VAL A 149 -2.73 -5.32 6.52
C VAL A 149 -2.06 -4.99 5.20
N LEU A 150 -2.60 -3.99 4.50
CA LEU A 150 -2.04 -3.47 3.26
C LEU A 150 -0.93 -2.47 3.60
N ILE A 151 0.26 -2.70 3.10
CA ILE A 151 1.48 -1.92 3.36
C ILE A 151 2.06 -1.34 2.07
N ASP A 152 3.06 -0.47 2.19
CA ASP A 152 3.82 0.14 1.08
C ASP A 152 3.01 1.13 0.24
N PHE A 153 3.06 2.40 0.63
CA PHE A 153 2.37 3.51 -0.05
C PHE A 153 3.26 4.28 -1.04
N SER A 154 4.43 3.75 -1.40
CA SER A 154 5.41 4.44 -2.26
C SER A 154 4.85 4.76 -3.66
N ALA A 155 3.96 3.90 -4.18
CA ALA A 155 3.28 4.09 -5.46
C ALA A 155 1.99 4.93 -5.34
N SER A 156 1.52 5.20 -4.11
CA SER A 156 0.23 5.86 -3.87
C SER A 156 0.22 7.30 -4.35
N ARG A 157 -0.93 7.76 -4.84
CA ARG A 157 -1.13 9.13 -5.34
C ARG A 157 -2.55 9.60 -5.05
N PHE A 158 -2.73 10.91 -4.98
CA PHE A 158 -4.06 11.49 -4.98
C PHE A 158 -4.74 11.30 -6.32
N MET A 159 -6.02 10.93 -6.27
CA MET A 159 -6.90 11.06 -7.42
C MET A 159 -6.97 12.54 -7.78
N LYS A 160 -6.51 12.93 -8.97
CA LYS A 160 -6.59 14.34 -9.38
C LYS A 160 -8.06 14.76 -9.41
N ALA A 161 -8.43 15.62 -8.45
CA ALA A 161 -9.67 16.35 -8.51
C ALA A 161 -9.53 17.41 -9.62
N PHE A 162 -10.49 17.40 -10.55
CA PHE A 162 -10.83 18.42 -11.56
C PHE A 162 -10.32 18.28 -12.99
N PRO A 163 -11.30 18.54 -13.95
CA PRO A 163 -11.06 18.44 -15.39
C PRO A 163 -10.45 19.70 -16.04
N ASP A 164 -10.13 20.78 -15.31
CA ASP A 164 -9.97 22.12 -15.90
C ASP A 164 -8.55 22.72 -15.85
N GLU A 165 -7.49 21.94 -15.63
CA GLU A 165 -6.16 22.48 -15.93
C GLU A 165 -5.74 22.13 -17.35
N PRO A 166 -5.55 23.16 -18.24
CA PRO A 166 -5.08 22.96 -19.60
C PRO A 166 -3.55 22.81 -19.63
N SER A 167 -2.98 21.97 -18.77
CA SER A 167 -1.56 21.68 -18.79
C SER A 167 -1.31 20.26 -19.26
N GLY A 168 -0.81 20.13 -20.47
CA GLY A 168 -0.43 18.92 -21.16
C GLY A 168 0.69 18.09 -20.52
N GLN A 169 0.68 17.92 -19.20
CA GLN A 169 1.65 17.13 -18.44
C GLN A 169 0.98 16.16 -17.45
N GLY A 170 -0.22 15.70 -17.71
CA GLY A 170 -1.01 14.82 -16.84
C GLY A 170 -1.02 13.34 -17.22
N HIS A 171 -0.10 12.86 -18.05
CA HIS A 171 0.11 11.43 -18.23
C HIS A 171 1.00 10.92 -17.11
N ASP A 172 0.62 9.78 -16.50
CA ASP A 172 1.53 9.02 -15.66
C ASP A 172 2.73 8.58 -16.54
N THR A 173 3.76 9.44 -16.59
CA THR A 173 4.94 9.25 -17.46
C THR A 173 5.88 8.16 -16.97
N VAL A 174 5.59 7.58 -15.79
CA VAL A 174 6.33 6.46 -15.21
C VAL A 174 5.39 5.26 -15.17
N ILE A 175 5.82 4.15 -15.77
CA ILE A 175 5.17 2.84 -15.60
C ILE A 175 5.27 2.49 -14.13
N LEU A 176 4.18 2.66 -13.37
CA LEU A 176 4.10 2.38 -11.95
C LEU A 176 3.19 1.17 -11.74
N GLY A 177 3.61 0.29 -10.86
CA GLY A 177 2.91 -0.93 -10.49
C GLY A 177 3.69 -2.19 -10.84
N SER A 178 3.43 -3.24 -10.08
CA SER A 178 4.14 -4.50 -10.22
C SER A 178 3.66 -5.27 -11.46
N PRO A 179 4.59 -5.83 -12.28
CA PRO A 179 4.21 -6.64 -13.43
C PRO A 179 3.22 -7.75 -13.04
N GLY A 180 2.14 -7.87 -13.83
CA GLY A 180 1.09 -8.87 -13.61
C GLY A 180 -0.03 -8.42 -12.66
N TYR A 181 0.14 -7.40 -11.83
CA TYR A 181 -0.90 -6.88 -10.94
C TYR A 181 -1.43 -5.50 -11.38
N ALA A 182 -0.58 -4.67 -11.98
CA ALA A 182 -0.93 -3.33 -12.40
C ALA A 182 -2.07 -3.31 -13.42
N ALA A 183 -3.04 -2.43 -13.23
CA ALA A 183 -4.12 -2.24 -14.17
C ALA A 183 -3.61 -1.65 -15.50
N PRO A 184 -4.23 -2.00 -16.65
CA PRO A 184 -3.75 -1.54 -17.98
C PRO A 184 -3.60 -0.02 -18.08
N GLU A 185 -4.46 0.76 -17.45
CA GLU A 185 -4.39 2.22 -17.45
C GLU A 185 -3.17 2.79 -16.70
N GLN A 186 -2.56 2.02 -15.78
CA GLN A 186 -1.34 2.45 -15.07
C GLN A 186 -0.09 2.48 -15.97
N HIS A 187 -0.16 1.89 -17.16
CA HIS A 187 0.92 1.91 -18.13
C HIS A 187 0.94 3.18 -19.02
N GLY A 188 0.46 4.31 -18.52
CA GLY A 188 0.53 5.60 -19.21
C GLY A 188 -0.58 5.83 -20.25
N LEU A 189 -1.60 4.98 -20.31
CA LEU A 189 -2.67 5.04 -21.30
C LEU A 189 -3.90 5.86 -20.85
N ALA A 190 -4.07 6.10 -19.55
CA ALA A 190 -5.22 6.82 -19.02
C ALA A 190 -4.97 7.30 -17.58
N ARG A 191 -5.88 8.15 -17.06
CA ARG A 191 -5.88 8.56 -15.65
C ARG A 191 -6.24 7.39 -14.76
N THR A 192 -5.47 7.18 -13.71
CA THR A 192 -5.68 6.15 -12.70
C THR A 192 -6.63 6.66 -11.61
N ASP A 193 -7.68 5.92 -11.30
CA ASP A 193 -8.57 6.13 -10.15
C ASP A 193 -8.67 4.84 -9.31
N GLY A 194 -9.50 4.85 -8.25
CA GLY A 194 -9.64 3.71 -7.34
C GLY A 194 -9.98 2.37 -8.02
N ARG A 195 -10.49 2.38 -9.25
CA ARG A 195 -10.77 1.15 -10.02
C ARG A 195 -9.51 0.42 -10.47
N ALA A 196 -8.34 1.07 -10.44
CA ALA A 196 -7.06 0.38 -10.65
C ALA A 196 -6.75 -0.56 -9.49
N ASP A 197 -6.98 -0.14 -8.24
CA ASP A 197 -6.81 -1.00 -7.08
C ASP A 197 -7.78 -2.19 -7.09
N LEU A 198 -9.01 -1.98 -7.59
CA LEU A 198 -9.98 -3.08 -7.75
C LEU A 198 -9.53 -4.12 -8.78
N TYR A 199 -8.85 -3.68 -9.86
CA TYR A 199 -8.23 -4.60 -10.82
C TYR A 199 -7.14 -5.44 -10.14
N SER A 200 -6.21 -4.79 -9.47
CA SER A 200 -5.08 -5.44 -8.78
C SER A 200 -5.57 -6.40 -7.70
N LEU A 201 -6.59 -6.02 -6.91
CA LEU A 201 -7.24 -6.88 -5.92
C LEU A 201 -7.91 -8.10 -6.58
N GLY A 202 -8.57 -7.91 -7.74
CA GLY A 202 -9.14 -9.01 -8.51
C GLY A 202 -8.08 -10.02 -8.97
N VAL A 203 -6.93 -9.55 -9.46
CA VAL A 203 -5.78 -10.40 -9.80
C VAL A 203 -5.27 -11.12 -8.56
N MET A 204 -5.04 -10.40 -7.45
CA MET A 204 -4.56 -10.96 -6.19
C MET A 204 -5.51 -12.05 -5.66
N LEU A 205 -6.82 -11.81 -5.68
CA LEU A 205 -7.84 -12.80 -5.27
C LEU A 205 -7.75 -14.07 -6.11
N ASN A 206 -7.55 -13.95 -7.42
CA ASN A 206 -7.37 -15.12 -8.30
C ASN A 206 -6.09 -15.88 -7.97
N VAL A 207 -4.98 -15.18 -7.75
CA VAL A 207 -3.69 -15.79 -7.41
C VAL A 207 -3.77 -16.56 -6.09
N MET A 208 -4.44 -16.00 -5.07
CA MET A 208 -4.66 -16.72 -3.80
C MET A 208 -5.34 -18.08 -3.97
N ILE A 209 -6.28 -18.18 -4.92
CA ILE A 209 -7.12 -19.39 -5.11
C ILE A 209 -6.51 -20.36 -6.11
N THR A 210 -5.88 -19.88 -7.18
CA THR A 210 -5.47 -20.68 -8.33
C THR A 210 -3.96 -20.79 -8.51
N GLY A 211 -3.17 -19.92 -7.88
CA GLY A 211 -1.73 -19.76 -8.09
C GLY A 211 -1.37 -19.05 -9.38
N ASP A 212 -2.35 -18.68 -10.22
CA ASP A 212 -2.13 -18.15 -11.55
C ASP A 212 -2.78 -16.79 -11.76
N HIS A 213 -2.23 -16.01 -12.70
CA HIS A 213 -2.89 -14.81 -13.20
C HIS A 213 -4.23 -15.15 -13.87
N PRO A 214 -5.31 -14.32 -13.74
CA PRO A 214 -6.64 -14.62 -14.31
C PRO A 214 -6.67 -14.89 -15.81
N SER A 215 -5.70 -14.35 -16.57
CA SER A 215 -5.59 -14.62 -18.02
C SER A 215 -5.08 -16.02 -18.35
N ARG A 216 -4.45 -16.72 -17.39
CA ARG A 216 -3.95 -18.10 -17.54
C ARG A 216 -4.95 -19.09 -16.98
N LYS A 217 -5.43 -18.85 -15.77
CA LYS A 217 -6.40 -19.69 -15.08
C LYS A 217 -7.30 -18.85 -14.21
N LEU A 218 -8.58 -18.79 -14.53
CA LEU A 218 -9.59 -18.09 -13.76
C LEU A 218 -10.22 -19.01 -12.72
N ALA A 219 -10.38 -18.53 -11.50
CA ALA A 219 -11.14 -19.23 -10.46
C ALA A 219 -12.58 -19.51 -10.92
N GLY A 220 -13.16 -20.58 -10.39
CA GLY A 220 -14.54 -20.98 -10.74
C GLY A 220 -15.63 -20.23 -9.95
N GLY A 221 -16.87 -20.61 -10.19
CA GLY A 221 -18.00 -20.25 -9.36
C GLY A 221 -18.33 -18.76 -9.27
N ARG A 222 -18.81 -18.33 -8.09
CA ARG A 222 -19.18 -16.93 -7.82
C ARG A 222 -17.97 -16.02 -7.83
N LEU A 223 -16.87 -16.44 -7.17
CA LEU A 223 -15.65 -15.62 -7.10
C LEU A 223 -15.00 -15.44 -8.47
N GLY A 224 -15.04 -16.43 -9.34
CA GLY A 224 -14.55 -16.29 -10.71
C GLY A 224 -15.29 -15.19 -11.50
N ARG A 225 -16.61 -15.04 -11.30
CA ARG A 225 -17.37 -13.94 -11.91
C ARG A 225 -16.98 -12.55 -11.35
N VAL A 226 -16.74 -12.48 -10.03
CA VAL A 226 -16.26 -11.24 -9.38
C VAL A 226 -14.88 -10.87 -9.92
N ILE A 227 -13.95 -11.80 -9.93
CA ILE A 227 -12.59 -11.62 -10.44
C ILE A 227 -12.61 -11.17 -11.90
N SER A 228 -13.38 -11.86 -12.75
CA SER A 228 -13.53 -11.51 -14.17
C SER A 228 -14.01 -10.07 -14.36
N ARG A 229 -14.94 -9.59 -13.51
CA ARG A 229 -15.41 -8.22 -13.57
C ARG A 229 -14.36 -7.22 -13.08
N CYS A 230 -13.63 -7.52 -12.00
CA CYS A 230 -12.54 -6.67 -11.51
C CYS A 230 -11.45 -6.50 -12.57
N THR A 231 -11.11 -7.57 -13.31
CA THR A 231 -9.99 -7.61 -14.26
C THR A 231 -10.36 -7.21 -15.69
N MET A 232 -11.53 -6.59 -15.89
CA MET A 232 -11.89 -6.00 -17.18
C MET A 232 -10.87 -4.92 -17.58
N THR A 233 -10.39 -4.95 -18.83
CA THR A 233 -9.45 -3.97 -19.37
C THR A 233 -10.00 -2.55 -19.30
N ASN A 234 -11.30 -2.37 -19.64
CA ASN A 234 -11.97 -1.08 -19.53
C ASN A 234 -12.42 -0.82 -18.08
N PRO A 235 -11.87 0.20 -17.37
CA PRO A 235 -12.24 0.51 -16.00
C PRO A 235 -13.74 0.77 -15.79
N LYS A 236 -14.44 1.29 -16.80
CA LYS A 236 -15.90 1.56 -16.74
C LYS A 236 -16.73 0.27 -16.69
N LYS A 237 -16.17 -0.88 -17.03
CA LYS A 237 -16.84 -2.19 -16.97
C LYS A 237 -16.60 -2.92 -15.66
N ARG A 238 -15.68 -2.44 -14.82
CA ARG A 238 -15.40 -2.95 -13.47
C ARG A 238 -16.50 -2.56 -12.50
N TYR A 239 -16.33 -2.87 -11.22
CA TYR A 239 -17.14 -2.25 -10.16
C TYR A 239 -16.84 -0.75 -10.12
N SER A 240 -17.86 0.07 -9.82
CA SER A 240 -17.71 1.53 -9.78
C SER A 240 -16.75 2.00 -8.68
N ASP A 241 -16.77 1.30 -7.57
CA ASP A 241 -16.01 1.58 -6.35
C ASP A 241 -15.83 0.31 -5.50
N VAL A 242 -15.09 0.47 -4.40
CA VAL A 242 -14.78 -0.64 -3.51
C VAL A 242 -16.02 -1.17 -2.76
N VAL A 243 -17.03 -0.34 -2.50
CA VAL A 243 -18.25 -0.76 -1.78
C VAL A 243 -19.03 -1.78 -2.61
N HIS A 244 -19.25 -1.49 -3.90
CA HIS A 244 -19.89 -2.45 -4.79
C HIS A 244 -19.11 -3.75 -4.98
N LEU A 245 -17.77 -3.70 -4.88
CA LEU A 245 -16.95 -4.92 -4.88
C LEU A 245 -17.16 -5.73 -3.58
N MET A 246 -17.18 -5.07 -2.41
CA MET A 246 -17.45 -5.72 -1.12
C MET A 246 -18.81 -6.43 -1.10
N GLU A 247 -19.84 -5.82 -1.64
CA GLU A 247 -21.19 -6.42 -1.75
C GLU A 247 -21.22 -7.65 -2.67
N ALA A 248 -20.36 -7.68 -3.69
CA ALA A 248 -20.27 -8.77 -4.63
C ALA A 248 -19.45 -9.96 -4.10
N LEU A 249 -18.50 -9.70 -3.21
CA LEU A 249 -17.71 -10.71 -2.52
C LEU A 249 -18.55 -11.47 -1.50
#